data_da83067ead278ac0a4f593c0d266217e
#
_entry.id   da83067ead278ac0a4f593c0d266217e
#
_cell.length_a   1.000
_cell.length_b   1.000
_cell.length_c   1.000
_cell.angle_alpha   90.00
_cell.angle_beta   90.00
_cell.angle_gamma   90.00
#
_symmetry.space_group_name_H-M   'P 1'
#
loop_
_entity.id
_entity.type
_entity.pdbx_description
1 polymer ?
#
loop_
_entity_poly.entity_id
_entity_poly.type
_entity_poly.pdbx_seq_one_letter_code
_entity_poly.pdbx_strand_id
1 'polypeptide(L)'
;MDKVLILDFGSQYTQLIARRVRELNVYCEIHPYNHLPEGVEDFSAVVLSGSPYSVRASDAPHPDLSLFRGKKPLLAVCYGAQYLAHFFGGEVAPSDVREYGRAHLVYLKDNEPFLSGVPANSQVWMSHSDTIKQLPTGAVRLASTPDVENAAYRIEGEDTYAIQFHPEVYHSTDGKQFLANFLFKIAKLTPSWTPDNFIETTIAALREQVGKEKVVLGLSGGVDSTVAAVLLNRAIGDQLHCIFVNNGLLRKGEFQSVLAQYQGMGLNIKGVDASGEFLSALAGITDPEAKRKTIGRVFIEVFDKEAHQITDVTYLAQGTIYPDVIESVSVKGPSATIKSHHNVGGLPDYMKLKIVEPLRTLFKDEVRRVGASLGIPAELLGRHPFPGPGLAIRILGDITPEKVATLQEVDAIFINSLKDNGLYDKVWQAGAILLPINSVGVMGDERTYEKCVALRAVESTDGMTADWVHLPYEFLQKVSNEIINKVKGVNRVVYDISSKPPATIEWE
;
A
#
# COMPACT_ATOMS: atom_id res chain seq x y z
N MET A 1 -19.89 -15.02 -6.00
CA MET A 1 -18.55 -15.05 -5.34
C MET A 1 -18.74 -14.72 -3.88
N ASP A 2 -18.21 -15.57 -2.99
CA ASP A 2 -18.28 -15.30 -1.56
C ASP A 2 -17.48 -14.08 -1.20
N LYS A 3 -18.00 -13.23 -0.30
CA LYS A 3 -17.34 -12.02 0.17
C LYS A 3 -17.48 -11.82 1.67
N VAL A 4 -16.42 -11.29 2.27
CA VAL A 4 -16.33 -11.01 3.71
C VAL A 4 -16.44 -9.51 3.96
N LEU A 5 -17.31 -9.12 4.86
CA LEU A 5 -17.39 -7.75 5.38
C LEU A 5 -16.41 -7.59 6.54
N ILE A 6 -15.55 -6.60 6.48
CA ILE A 6 -14.69 -6.21 7.60
C ILE A 6 -15.18 -4.86 8.12
N LEU A 7 -15.71 -4.86 9.35
CA LEU A 7 -16.11 -3.63 10.02
C LEU A 7 -14.91 -2.98 10.70
N ASP A 8 -14.60 -1.78 10.26
CA ASP A 8 -13.47 -1.00 10.77
C ASP A 8 -13.88 -0.13 11.96
N PHE A 9 -13.24 -0.38 13.10
CA PHE A 9 -13.36 0.43 14.31
C PHE A 9 -12.20 1.41 14.51
N GLY A 10 -11.46 1.72 13.42
CA GLY A 10 -10.32 2.65 13.43
C GLY A 10 -8.99 2.02 13.82
N SER A 11 -8.85 0.70 13.72
CA SER A 11 -7.59 0.02 13.98
C SER A 11 -6.58 0.26 12.87
N GLN A 12 -5.33 0.53 13.26
CA GLN A 12 -4.22 0.54 12.30
C GLN A 12 -3.98 -0.83 11.62
N TYR A 13 -4.54 -1.92 12.14
CA TYR A 13 -4.37 -3.28 11.62
C TYR A 13 -5.54 -3.75 10.73
N THR A 14 -6.60 -2.95 10.55
CA THR A 14 -7.77 -3.37 9.75
C THR A 14 -7.39 -3.77 8.32
N GLN A 15 -6.50 -3.00 7.67
CA GLN A 15 -6.02 -3.33 6.33
C GLN A 15 -5.21 -4.64 6.30
N LEU A 16 -4.51 -4.99 7.38
CA LEU A 16 -3.79 -6.26 7.47
C LEU A 16 -4.76 -7.45 7.54
N ILE A 17 -5.89 -7.31 8.26
CA ILE A 17 -6.95 -8.34 8.26
C ILE A 17 -7.41 -8.59 6.82
N ALA A 18 -7.73 -7.53 6.08
CA ALA A 18 -8.19 -7.65 4.70
C ALA A 18 -7.14 -8.32 3.80
N ARG A 19 -5.87 -7.92 3.91
CA ARG A 19 -4.77 -8.53 3.14
C ARG A 19 -4.64 -10.02 3.44
N ARG A 20 -4.73 -10.44 4.71
CA ARG A 20 -4.67 -11.87 5.07
C ARG A 20 -5.84 -12.68 4.52
N VAL A 21 -7.05 -12.11 4.54
CA VAL A 21 -8.23 -12.74 3.91
C VAL A 21 -8.01 -12.89 2.39
N ARG A 22 -7.50 -11.85 1.72
CA ARG A 22 -7.17 -11.86 0.29
C ARG A 22 -6.04 -12.83 -0.07
N GLU A 23 -5.03 -12.97 0.78
CA GLU A 23 -3.97 -13.98 0.63
C GLU A 23 -4.49 -15.42 0.69
N LEU A 24 -5.68 -15.62 1.25
CA LEU A 24 -6.42 -16.89 1.28
C LEU A 24 -7.39 -17.01 0.08
N ASN A 25 -7.29 -16.15 -0.92
CA ASN A 25 -8.12 -16.10 -2.11
C ASN A 25 -9.62 -15.88 -1.83
N VAL A 26 -9.95 -15.18 -0.78
CA VAL A 26 -11.32 -14.77 -0.45
C VAL A 26 -11.46 -13.26 -0.63
N TYR A 27 -12.50 -12.82 -1.32
CA TYR A 27 -12.78 -11.40 -1.48
C TYR A 27 -13.30 -10.78 -0.18
N CYS A 28 -12.84 -9.59 0.15
CA CYS A 28 -13.35 -8.84 1.30
C CYS A 28 -13.39 -7.35 1.04
N GLU A 29 -14.24 -6.65 1.77
CA GLU A 29 -14.38 -5.21 1.75
C GLU A 29 -14.27 -4.66 3.17
N ILE A 30 -13.61 -3.51 3.33
CA ILE A 30 -13.53 -2.77 4.58
C ILE A 30 -14.55 -1.63 4.55
N HIS A 31 -15.42 -1.58 5.55
CA HIS A 31 -16.37 -0.51 5.73
C HIS A 31 -16.34 0.02 7.17
N PRO A 32 -16.50 1.34 7.37
CA PRO A 32 -16.62 1.90 8.71
C PRO A 32 -17.80 1.27 9.47
N TYR A 33 -17.61 1.01 10.77
CA TYR A 33 -18.63 0.38 11.61
C TYR A 33 -19.98 1.13 11.62
N ASN A 34 -19.95 2.43 11.38
CA ASN A 34 -21.11 3.33 11.39
C ASN A 34 -21.66 3.65 10.00
N HIS A 35 -21.12 3.04 8.96
CA HIS A 35 -21.56 3.21 7.57
C HIS A 35 -21.47 1.89 6.81
N LEU A 36 -22.54 1.10 6.92
CA LEU A 36 -22.64 -0.19 6.25
C LEU A 36 -22.85 0.00 4.73
N PRO A 37 -22.30 -0.88 3.90
CA PRO A 37 -22.53 -0.85 2.45
C PRO A 37 -23.98 -1.19 2.12
N GLU A 38 -24.43 -0.71 0.97
CA GLU A 38 -25.64 -1.26 0.33
C GLU A 38 -25.42 -2.75 0.02
N GLY A 39 -26.47 -3.57 0.15
CA GLY A 39 -26.36 -5.01 -0.07
C GLY A 39 -25.54 -5.74 1.01
N VAL A 40 -25.57 -5.28 2.25
CA VAL A 40 -24.87 -5.90 3.39
C VAL A 40 -25.28 -7.38 3.59
N GLU A 41 -26.47 -7.75 3.14
CA GLU A 41 -26.98 -9.12 3.14
C GLU A 41 -26.20 -10.07 2.22
N ASP A 42 -25.54 -9.56 1.18
CA ASP A 42 -24.77 -10.36 0.22
C ASP A 42 -23.43 -10.86 0.76
N PHE A 43 -22.97 -10.32 1.89
CA PHE A 43 -21.75 -10.79 2.52
C PHE A 43 -21.96 -12.14 3.20
N SER A 44 -21.06 -13.08 2.92
CA SER A 44 -21.12 -14.46 3.41
C SER A 44 -20.60 -14.63 4.84
N ALA A 45 -19.72 -13.73 5.30
CA ALA A 45 -19.18 -13.70 6.66
C ALA A 45 -18.78 -12.27 7.05
N VAL A 46 -18.57 -12.05 8.36
CA VAL A 46 -18.23 -10.74 8.93
C VAL A 46 -17.02 -10.86 9.84
N VAL A 47 -16.10 -9.87 9.77
CA VAL A 47 -14.99 -9.71 10.69
C VAL A 47 -15.09 -8.35 11.37
N LEU A 48 -15.03 -8.33 12.70
CA LEU A 48 -14.92 -7.12 13.51
C LEU A 48 -13.45 -6.84 13.78
N SER A 49 -12.97 -5.66 13.46
CA SER A 49 -11.56 -5.29 13.66
C SER A 49 -11.24 -4.94 15.12
N GLY A 50 -9.98 -4.63 15.39
CA GLY A 50 -9.54 -3.93 16.59
C GLY A 50 -9.94 -2.45 16.59
N SER A 51 -9.65 -1.76 17.68
CA SER A 51 -9.85 -0.31 17.84
C SER A 51 -8.83 0.27 18.83
N PRO A 52 -8.47 1.56 18.72
CA PRO A 52 -7.70 2.25 19.75
C PRO A 52 -8.54 2.60 20.99
N TYR A 53 -9.86 2.44 20.92
CA TYR A 53 -10.79 2.75 22.02
C TYR A 53 -10.89 1.62 23.04
N SER A 54 -11.22 1.97 24.29
CA SER A 54 -11.74 1.02 25.26
C SER A 54 -13.25 0.85 25.07
N VAL A 55 -13.77 -0.38 25.11
CA VAL A 55 -15.21 -0.64 25.03
C VAL A 55 -16.02 0.00 26.16
N ARG A 56 -15.35 0.44 27.24
CA ARG A 56 -15.93 1.10 28.40
C ARG A 56 -15.99 2.63 28.25
N ALA A 57 -15.36 3.19 27.23
CA ALA A 57 -15.39 4.62 26.96
C ALA A 57 -16.75 5.02 26.39
N SER A 58 -17.25 6.19 26.77
CA SER A 58 -18.58 6.69 26.34
C SER A 58 -18.64 7.01 24.84
N ASP A 59 -17.48 7.25 24.21
CA ASP A 59 -17.32 7.57 22.78
C ASP A 59 -16.81 6.36 21.97
N ALA A 60 -16.79 5.17 22.58
CA ALA A 60 -16.36 3.95 21.92
C ALA A 60 -17.32 3.56 20.76
N PRO A 61 -16.80 2.92 19.70
CA PRO A 61 -17.64 2.39 18.62
C PRO A 61 -18.66 1.36 19.10
N HIS A 62 -19.94 1.61 18.82
CA HIS A 62 -21.04 0.72 19.20
C HIS A 62 -21.87 0.34 17.96
N PRO A 63 -21.41 -0.67 17.16
CA PRO A 63 -22.18 -1.11 16.00
C PRO A 63 -23.43 -1.91 16.40
N ASP A 64 -24.48 -1.83 15.60
CA ASP A 64 -25.59 -2.76 15.70
C ASP A 64 -25.21 -4.09 15.02
N LEU A 65 -25.03 -5.14 15.82
CA LEU A 65 -24.72 -6.47 15.34
C LEU A 65 -25.95 -7.34 15.05
N SER A 66 -27.15 -6.81 15.17
CA SER A 66 -28.40 -7.56 14.95
C SER A 66 -28.55 -8.13 13.54
N LEU A 67 -27.88 -7.55 12.56
CA LEU A 67 -27.83 -8.04 11.18
C LEU A 67 -26.88 -9.23 10.99
N PHE A 68 -25.95 -9.44 11.90
CA PHE A 68 -24.82 -10.36 11.73
C PHE A 68 -24.81 -11.50 12.73
N ARG A 69 -24.86 -11.19 14.02
CA ARG A 69 -24.74 -12.14 15.10
C ARG A 69 -25.85 -13.20 15.04
N GLY A 70 -25.46 -14.48 15.09
CA GLY A 70 -26.39 -15.61 14.97
C GLY A 70 -27.03 -15.80 13.59
N LYS A 71 -26.69 -14.94 12.62
CA LYS A 71 -27.22 -14.99 11.24
C LYS A 71 -26.12 -15.25 10.20
N LYS A 72 -24.92 -14.80 10.48
CA LYS A 72 -23.73 -14.98 9.60
C LYS A 72 -22.56 -15.42 10.45
N PRO A 73 -21.63 -16.21 9.89
CA PRO A 73 -20.34 -16.47 10.53
C PRO A 73 -19.65 -15.15 10.87
N LEU A 74 -19.21 -15.00 12.12
CA LEU A 74 -18.64 -13.78 12.64
C LEU A 74 -17.35 -14.06 13.40
N LEU A 75 -16.27 -13.37 13.02
CA LEU A 75 -15.00 -13.36 13.74
C LEU A 75 -14.75 -11.98 14.32
N ALA A 76 -14.55 -11.92 15.62
CA ALA A 76 -14.23 -10.67 16.32
C ALA A 76 -12.77 -10.67 16.79
N VAL A 77 -12.03 -9.62 16.43
CA VAL A 77 -10.60 -9.46 16.73
C VAL A 77 -10.39 -8.33 17.72
N CYS A 78 -9.64 -8.58 18.79
CA CYS A 78 -9.20 -7.61 19.80
C CYS A 78 -10.38 -6.79 20.36
N TYR A 79 -10.55 -5.53 19.95
CA TYR A 79 -11.70 -4.70 20.35
C TYR A 79 -13.03 -5.37 20.02
N GLY A 80 -13.17 -5.98 18.84
CA GLY A 80 -14.38 -6.70 18.46
C GLY A 80 -14.72 -7.82 19.45
N ALA A 81 -13.70 -8.56 19.94
CA ALA A 81 -13.87 -9.60 20.96
C ALA A 81 -14.31 -9.00 22.31
N GLN A 82 -13.70 -7.90 22.73
CA GLN A 82 -14.08 -7.16 23.93
C GLN A 82 -15.51 -6.60 23.82
N TYR A 83 -15.86 -6.08 22.62
CA TYR A 83 -17.21 -5.57 22.35
C TYR A 83 -18.26 -6.66 22.54
N LEU A 84 -18.05 -7.84 21.93
CA LEU A 84 -18.95 -8.99 22.12
C LEU A 84 -19.05 -9.39 23.60
N ALA A 85 -17.93 -9.45 24.34
CA ALA A 85 -17.96 -9.78 25.74
C ALA A 85 -18.74 -8.76 26.55
N HIS A 86 -18.44 -7.46 26.39
CA HIS A 86 -19.02 -6.38 27.20
C HIS A 86 -20.53 -6.22 26.99
N PHE A 87 -21.01 -6.25 25.73
CA PHE A 87 -22.40 -5.98 25.41
C PHE A 87 -23.33 -7.21 25.50
N PHE A 88 -22.76 -8.40 25.69
CA PHE A 88 -23.54 -9.63 25.75
C PHE A 88 -23.40 -10.36 27.10
N GLY A 89 -23.18 -9.59 28.18
CA GLY A 89 -23.26 -10.08 29.55
C GLY A 89 -21.97 -10.65 30.14
N GLY A 90 -20.84 -10.38 29.51
CA GLY A 90 -19.51 -10.62 30.07
C GLY A 90 -18.94 -9.37 30.73
N GLU A 91 -17.68 -9.43 31.17
CA GLU A 91 -16.97 -8.34 31.83
C GLU A 91 -15.64 -8.06 31.13
N VAL A 92 -15.42 -6.79 30.82
CA VAL A 92 -14.16 -6.25 30.32
C VAL A 92 -13.63 -5.21 31.30
N ALA A 93 -12.41 -5.39 31.75
CA ALA A 93 -11.76 -4.52 32.74
C ALA A 93 -10.32 -4.17 32.29
N PRO A 94 -9.71 -3.13 32.86
CA PRO A 94 -8.29 -2.87 32.64
C PRO A 94 -7.48 -4.10 33.01
N SER A 95 -6.48 -4.41 32.21
CA SER A 95 -5.52 -5.46 32.57
C SER A 95 -4.58 -4.95 33.65
N ASP A 96 -4.29 -5.79 34.64
CA ASP A 96 -3.31 -5.49 35.69
C ASP A 96 -1.87 -5.46 35.13
N VAL A 97 -1.65 -6.15 34.01
CA VAL A 97 -0.40 -6.18 33.26
C VAL A 97 -0.68 -5.69 31.84
N ARG A 98 0.13 -4.75 31.34
CA ARG A 98 0.02 -4.29 29.95
C ARG A 98 0.39 -5.42 29.00
N GLU A 99 -0.54 -5.84 28.18
CA GLU A 99 -0.38 -6.96 27.25
C GLU A 99 -0.05 -6.43 25.86
N TYR A 100 1.22 -6.06 25.69
CA TYR A 100 1.77 -5.63 24.40
C TYR A 100 2.94 -6.51 24.00
N GLY A 101 2.85 -7.11 22.80
CA GLY A 101 3.95 -7.90 22.27
C GLY A 101 3.61 -9.38 22.09
N ARG A 102 4.64 -10.22 22.19
CA ARG A 102 4.55 -11.66 21.96
C ARG A 102 4.02 -12.38 23.18
N ALA A 103 3.00 -13.21 23.00
CA ALA A 103 2.49 -14.15 23.97
C ALA A 103 2.41 -15.54 23.36
N HIS A 104 2.26 -16.57 24.17
CA HIS A 104 2.14 -17.96 23.72
C HIS A 104 0.85 -18.58 24.23
N LEU A 105 0.17 -19.32 23.37
CA LEU A 105 -1.05 -20.03 23.75
C LEU A 105 -0.69 -21.26 24.61
N VAL A 106 -1.12 -21.26 25.86
CA VAL A 106 -0.85 -22.36 26.81
C VAL A 106 -2.00 -23.34 26.95
N TYR A 107 -3.21 -22.92 26.59
CA TYR A 107 -4.39 -23.78 26.51
C TYR A 107 -5.03 -23.64 25.13
N LEU A 108 -5.37 -24.76 24.53
CA LEU A 108 -6.16 -24.89 23.32
C LEU A 108 -7.23 -25.95 23.56
N LYS A 109 -8.51 -25.62 23.27
CA LYS A 109 -9.61 -26.57 23.41
C LYS A 109 -9.51 -27.67 22.38
N ASP A 110 -9.56 -28.91 22.81
CA ASP A 110 -9.52 -30.08 21.94
C ASP A 110 -10.75 -30.14 21.01
N ASN A 111 -10.55 -30.73 19.82
CA ASN A 111 -11.58 -30.98 18.82
C ASN A 111 -12.36 -29.72 18.36
N GLU A 112 -11.72 -28.56 18.43
CA GLU A 112 -12.32 -27.30 17.99
C GLU A 112 -11.92 -26.99 16.55
N PRO A 113 -12.86 -26.91 15.59
CA PRO A 113 -12.55 -26.65 14.19
C PRO A 113 -11.76 -25.35 13.94
N PHE A 114 -12.05 -24.33 14.73
CA PHE A 114 -11.37 -23.04 14.64
C PHE A 114 -9.86 -23.13 15.00
N LEU A 115 -9.49 -24.05 15.87
CA LEU A 115 -8.11 -24.26 16.33
C LEU A 115 -7.37 -25.36 15.54
N SER A 116 -8.01 -25.97 14.57
CA SER A 116 -7.44 -27.09 13.84
C SER A 116 -6.12 -26.75 13.15
N GLY A 117 -5.07 -27.52 13.43
CA GLY A 117 -3.73 -27.33 12.88
C GLY A 117 -2.91 -26.21 13.55
N VAL A 118 -3.44 -25.57 14.60
CA VAL A 118 -2.69 -24.62 15.41
C VAL A 118 -1.85 -25.41 16.43
N PRO A 119 -0.52 -25.23 16.45
CA PRO A 119 0.34 -25.94 17.39
C PRO A 119 0.11 -25.49 18.84
N ALA A 120 0.30 -26.39 19.78
CA ALA A 120 0.47 -26.00 21.19
C ALA A 120 1.65 -25.02 21.33
N ASN A 121 1.51 -24.03 22.20
CA ASN A 121 2.50 -22.99 22.41
C ASN A 121 2.72 -22.04 21.18
N SER A 122 1.73 -21.97 20.25
CA SER A 122 1.76 -21.02 19.14
C SER A 122 1.93 -19.58 19.63
N GLN A 123 2.84 -18.83 18.98
CA GLN A 123 3.07 -17.41 19.30
C GLN A 123 1.97 -16.55 18.67
N VAL A 124 1.41 -15.66 19.49
CA VAL A 124 0.41 -14.68 19.09
C VAL A 124 0.84 -13.26 19.48
N TRP A 125 0.31 -12.26 18.81
CA TRP A 125 0.58 -10.85 19.08
C TRP A 125 -0.56 -10.21 19.84
N MET A 126 -0.26 -9.70 21.04
CA MET A 126 -1.17 -8.94 21.88
C MET A 126 -0.94 -7.44 21.72
N SER A 127 -2.01 -6.65 21.73
CA SER A 127 -1.94 -5.19 21.64
C SER A 127 -3.19 -4.56 22.25
N HIS A 128 -3.34 -4.69 23.57
CA HIS A 128 -4.52 -4.17 24.28
C HIS A 128 -4.22 -3.80 25.73
N SER A 129 -4.97 -2.84 26.26
CA SER A 129 -4.92 -2.39 27.66
C SER A 129 -6.06 -2.94 28.52
N ASP A 130 -7.18 -3.30 27.90
CA ASP A 130 -8.32 -3.94 28.54
C ASP A 130 -8.31 -5.44 28.26
N THR A 131 -8.77 -6.25 29.21
CA THR A 131 -8.87 -7.71 29.10
C THR A 131 -10.25 -8.23 29.42
N ILE A 132 -10.65 -9.35 28.80
CA ILE A 132 -11.92 -10.02 29.03
C ILE A 132 -11.79 -10.87 30.31
N LYS A 133 -12.33 -10.36 31.43
CA LYS A 133 -12.32 -11.06 32.73
C LYS A 133 -13.39 -12.15 32.81
N GLN A 134 -14.59 -11.86 32.27
CA GLN A 134 -15.70 -12.82 32.24
C GLN A 134 -16.26 -12.94 30.83
N LEU A 135 -16.44 -14.15 30.37
CA LEU A 135 -17.08 -14.44 29.09
C LEU A 135 -18.58 -14.13 29.12
N PRO A 136 -19.18 -13.78 27.98
CA PRO A 136 -20.63 -13.62 27.88
C PRO A 136 -21.36 -14.95 28.12
N THR A 137 -22.65 -14.86 28.48
CA THR A 137 -23.48 -16.05 28.69
C THR A 137 -23.51 -16.92 27.45
N GLY A 138 -23.32 -18.23 27.62
CA GLY A 138 -23.29 -19.20 26.52
C GLY A 138 -21.97 -19.20 25.74
N ALA A 139 -20.94 -18.52 26.19
CA ALA A 139 -19.63 -18.60 25.57
C ALA A 139 -18.78 -19.75 26.13
N VAL A 140 -17.95 -20.30 25.25
CA VAL A 140 -16.99 -21.36 25.56
C VAL A 140 -15.59 -20.87 25.26
N ARG A 141 -14.71 -20.90 26.27
CA ARG A 141 -13.28 -20.60 26.10
C ARG A 141 -12.61 -21.59 25.15
N LEU A 142 -11.85 -21.07 24.21
CA LEU A 142 -11.13 -21.86 23.20
C LEU A 142 -9.61 -21.86 23.45
N ALA A 143 -9.04 -20.73 23.89
CA ALA A 143 -7.61 -20.61 24.14
C ALA A 143 -7.31 -19.64 25.28
N SER A 144 -6.15 -19.83 25.92
CA SER A 144 -5.57 -18.88 26.89
C SER A 144 -4.08 -18.68 26.66
N THR A 145 -3.56 -17.55 27.18
CA THR A 145 -2.12 -17.32 27.39
C THR A 145 -1.83 -17.33 28.91
N PRO A 146 -0.57 -17.23 29.36
CA PRO A 146 -0.29 -17.15 30.79
C PRO A 146 -0.97 -15.96 31.48
N ASP A 147 -1.12 -14.83 30.78
CA ASP A 147 -1.65 -13.59 31.34
C ASP A 147 -3.10 -13.30 30.91
N VAL A 148 -3.59 -13.91 29.83
CA VAL A 148 -4.97 -13.73 29.29
C VAL A 148 -5.72 -15.05 29.35
N GLU A 149 -6.62 -15.17 30.32
CA GLU A 149 -7.42 -16.37 30.49
C GLU A 149 -8.36 -16.63 29.30
N ASN A 150 -8.98 -15.57 28.77
CA ASN A 150 -9.95 -15.63 27.68
C ASN A 150 -9.37 -15.09 26.37
N ALA A 151 -8.24 -15.68 25.91
CA ALA A 151 -7.56 -15.27 24.69
C ALA A 151 -8.35 -15.58 23.40
N ALA A 152 -9.18 -16.63 23.44
CA ALA A 152 -10.14 -16.95 22.39
C ALA A 152 -11.38 -17.63 22.97
N TYR A 153 -12.54 -17.35 22.37
CA TYR A 153 -13.81 -17.98 22.74
C TYR A 153 -14.78 -18.04 21.55
N ARG A 154 -15.83 -18.84 21.68
CA ARG A 154 -16.99 -18.87 20.76
C ARG A 154 -18.29 -18.79 21.52
N ILE A 155 -19.36 -18.41 20.85
CA ILE A 155 -20.73 -18.46 21.39
C ILE A 155 -21.37 -19.79 20.99
N GLU A 156 -21.96 -20.51 21.95
CA GLU A 156 -22.67 -21.78 21.66
C GLU A 156 -23.93 -21.54 20.83
N GLY A 157 -24.13 -22.39 19.84
CA GLY A 157 -25.27 -22.31 18.93
C GLY A 157 -25.15 -21.24 17.85
N GLU A 158 -24.02 -20.52 17.79
CA GLU A 158 -23.71 -19.54 16.76
C GLU A 158 -22.35 -19.81 16.12
N ASP A 159 -22.19 -19.44 14.84
CA ASP A 159 -20.88 -19.40 14.18
C ASP A 159 -20.13 -18.10 14.52
N THR A 160 -20.15 -17.72 15.80
CA THR A 160 -19.55 -16.50 16.34
C THR A 160 -18.30 -16.85 17.15
N TYR A 161 -17.15 -16.38 16.67
CA TYR A 161 -15.82 -16.61 17.24
C TYR A 161 -15.16 -15.28 17.61
N ALA A 162 -14.35 -15.28 18.65
CA ALA A 162 -13.67 -14.10 19.14
C ALA A 162 -12.26 -14.42 19.61
N ILE A 163 -11.33 -13.56 19.28
CA ILE A 163 -9.92 -13.65 19.66
C ILE A 163 -9.39 -12.31 20.17
N GLN A 164 -8.67 -12.32 21.28
CA GLN A 164 -8.12 -11.12 21.88
C GLN A 164 -6.82 -10.67 21.19
N PHE A 165 -6.10 -11.60 20.57
CA PHE A 165 -4.86 -11.35 19.84
C PHE A 165 -5.11 -11.01 18.36
N HIS A 166 -4.06 -10.55 17.70
CA HIS A 166 -4.07 -10.14 16.30
C HIS A 166 -3.51 -11.24 15.37
N PRO A 167 -4.34 -12.04 14.71
CA PRO A 167 -3.88 -13.09 13.80
C PRO A 167 -3.29 -12.53 12.51
N GLU A 168 -3.64 -11.28 12.17
CA GLU A 168 -3.24 -10.61 10.93
C GLU A 168 -1.80 -10.11 10.93
N VAL A 169 -1.20 -9.88 12.09
CA VAL A 169 0.17 -9.36 12.17
C VAL A 169 1.21 -10.46 12.00
N TYR A 170 2.36 -10.12 11.46
CA TYR A 170 3.46 -11.05 11.16
C TYR A 170 3.95 -11.84 12.40
N HIS A 171 3.87 -11.23 13.59
CA HIS A 171 4.32 -11.86 14.84
C HIS A 171 3.38 -12.96 15.38
N SER A 172 2.18 -13.09 14.83
CA SER A 172 1.30 -14.25 15.09
C SER A 172 1.66 -15.34 14.08
N THR A 173 2.53 -16.29 14.51
CA THR A 173 3.16 -17.27 13.61
C THR A 173 2.14 -18.13 12.86
N ASP A 174 1.06 -18.51 13.53
CA ASP A 174 -0.03 -19.32 12.97
C ASP A 174 -1.30 -18.49 12.68
N GLY A 175 -1.17 -17.17 12.61
CA GLY A 175 -2.30 -16.26 12.37
C GLY A 175 -3.07 -16.57 11.10
N LYS A 176 -2.37 -16.95 10.03
CA LYS A 176 -2.99 -17.39 8.77
C LYS A 176 -3.85 -18.65 8.95
N GLN A 177 -3.44 -19.57 9.84
CA GLN A 177 -4.19 -20.80 10.11
C GLN A 177 -5.53 -20.52 10.82
N PHE A 178 -5.54 -19.57 11.78
CA PHE A 178 -6.78 -19.14 12.44
C PHE A 178 -7.78 -18.54 11.43
N LEU A 179 -7.31 -17.65 10.58
CA LEU A 179 -8.14 -17.05 9.53
C LEU A 179 -8.63 -18.08 8.52
N ALA A 180 -7.77 -19.00 8.08
CA ALA A 180 -8.15 -20.08 7.17
C ALA A 180 -9.21 -21.00 7.79
N ASN A 181 -9.08 -21.35 9.06
CA ASN A 181 -10.07 -22.15 9.77
C ASN A 181 -11.43 -21.43 9.85
N PHE A 182 -11.42 -20.13 10.18
CA PHE A 182 -12.65 -19.34 10.18
C PHE A 182 -13.29 -19.31 8.80
N LEU A 183 -12.54 -18.94 7.77
CA LEU A 183 -13.07 -18.78 6.42
C LEU A 183 -13.57 -20.11 5.81
N PHE A 184 -12.79 -21.18 5.98
CA PHE A 184 -13.07 -22.43 5.24
C PHE A 184 -13.78 -23.50 6.06
N LYS A 185 -13.56 -23.56 7.39
CA LYS A 185 -14.19 -24.58 8.23
C LYS A 185 -15.46 -24.07 8.91
N ILE A 186 -15.49 -22.80 9.33
CA ILE A 186 -16.64 -22.22 9.98
C ILE A 186 -17.58 -21.58 8.94
N ALA A 187 -17.09 -20.58 8.22
CA ALA A 187 -17.88 -19.86 7.23
C ALA A 187 -18.06 -20.61 5.91
N LYS A 188 -17.30 -21.70 5.65
CA LYS A 188 -17.39 -22.59 4.49
C LYS A 188 -17.28 -21.87 3.14
N LEU A 189 -16.49 -20.78 3.09
CA LEU A 189 -16.31 -19.97 1.91
C LEU A 189 -15.45 -20.69 0.86
N THR A 190 -15.68 -20.33 -0.41
CA THR A 190 -14.92 -20.84 -1.55
C THR A 190 -13.80 -19.86 -1.90
N PRO A 191 -12.51 -20.30 -2.00
CA PRO A 191 -11.40 -19.46 -2.38
C PRO A 191 -11.43 -19.17 -3.89
N SER A 192 -12.22 -18.15 -4.30
CA SER A 192 -12.46 -17.81 -5.72
C SER A 192 -11.85 -16.48 -6.15
N TRP A 193 -11.26 -15.73 -5.22
CA TRP A 193 -10.57 -14.46 -5.51
C TRP A 193 -9.16 -14.74 -6.03
N THR A 194 -9.05 -15.00 -7.33
CA THR A 194 -7.77 -15.25 -8.02
C THR A 194 -7.49 -14.15 -9.04
N PRO A 195 -6.21 -13.92 -9.43
CA PRO A 195 -5.88 -12.97 -10.48
C PRO A 195 -6.65 -13.21 -11.78
N ASP A 196 -6.81 -14.47 -12.19
CA ASP A 196 -7.48 -14.81 -13.46
C ASP A 196 -8.98 -14.49 -13.40
N ASN A 197 -9.67 -14.87 -12.32
CA ASN A 197 -11.08 -14.50 -12.11
C ASN A 197 -11.28 -12.99 -12.05
N PHE A 198 -10.35 -12.28 -11.38
CA PHE A 198 -10.39 -10.82 -11.35
C PHE A 198 -10.26 -10.23 -12.76
N ILE A 199 -9.30 -10.71 -13.56
CA ILE A 199 -9.08 -10.23 -14.93
C ILE A 199 -10.34 -10.43 -15.78
N GLU A 200 -10.92 -11.64 -15.77
CA GLU A 200 -12.11 -11.95 -16.57
C GLU A 200 -13.31 -11.09 -16.18
N THR A 201 -13.59 -11.00 -14.88
CA THR A 201 -14.74 -10.22 -14.39
C THR A 201 -14.57 -8.73 -14.62
N THR A 202 -13.35 -8.20 -14.43
CA THR A 202 -13.06 -6.79 -14.63
C THR A 202 -13.10 -6.41 -16.12
N ILE A 203 -12.57 -7.24 -17.02
CA ILE A 203 -12.68 -7.01 -18.46
C ILE A 203 -14.14 -6.95 -18.89
N ALA A 204 -15.00 -7.85 -18.41
CA ALA A 204 -16.42 -7.84 -18.73
C ALA A 204 -17.09 -6.54 -18.24
N ALA A 205 -16.85 -6.14 -16.99
CA ALA A 205 -17.39 -4.92 -16.41
C ALA A 205 -16.90 -3.65 -17.14
N LEU A 206 -15.62 -3.59 -17.51
CA LEU A 206 -15.05 -2.47 -18.25
C LEU A 206 -15.68 -2.32 -19.65
N ARG A 207 -15.90 -3.44 -20.34
CA ARG A 207 -16.59 -3.43 -21.64
C ARG A 207 -18.02 -2.92 -21.54
N GLU A 208 -18.73 -3.30 -20.50
CA GLU A 208 -20.10 -2.82 -20.24
C GLU A 208 -20.10 -1.34 -19.89
N GLN A 209 -19.21 -0.90 -18.97
CA GLN A 209 -19.12 0.49 -18.52
C GLN A 209 -18.73 1.46 -19.63
N VAL A 210 -17.70 1.11 -20.42
CA VAL A 210 -17.12 1.99 -21.43
C VAL A 210 -17.92 1.93 -22.75
N GLY A 211 -18.42 0.75 -23.10
CA GLY A 211 -19.14 0.56 -24.38
C GLY A 211 -18.26 0.90 -25.59
N LYS A 212 -18.68 1.90 -26.38
CA LYS A 212 -17.97 2.37 -27.58
C LYS A 212 -17.19 3.67 -27.36
N GLU A 213 -17.18 4.17 -26.14
CA GLU A 213 -16.56 5.44 -25.79
C GLU A 213 -15.04 5.34 -25.71
N LYS A 214 -14.35 6.47 -25.81
CA LYS A 214 -12.89 6.53 -25.67
C LYS A 214 -12.47 6.82 -24.24
N VAL A 215 -11.36 6.21 -23.85
CA VAL A 215 -10.73 6.35 -22.54
C VAL A 215 -9.34 6.94 -22.69
N VAL A 216 -9.01 7.95 -21.91
CA VAL A 216 -7.65 8.46 -21.79
C VAL A 216 -7.04 8.02 -20.45
N LEU A 217 -5.75 7.66 -20.45
CA LEU A 217 -5.01 7.23 -19.26
C LEU A 217 -3.65 7.92 -19.21
N GLY A 218 -3.37 8.62 -18.11
CA GLY A 218 -2.04 9.10 -17.80
C GLY A 218 -1.16 7.97 -17.26
N LEU A 219 -0.07 7.67 -17.93
CA LEU A 219 0.92 6.69 -17.48
C LEU A 219 2.01 7.38 -16.67
N SER A 220 2.31 6.84 -15.49
CA SER A 220 3.38 7.34 -14.61
C SER A 220 4.68 6.55 -14.73
N GLY A 221 4.71 5.46 -15.52
CA GLY A 221 5.82 4.50 -15.51
C GLY A 221 5.79 3.54 -14.31
N GLY A 222 4.84 3.70 -13.40
CA GLY A 222 4.65 2.85 -12.23
C GLY A 222 3.86 1.56 -12.53
N VAL A 223 3.97 0.60 -11.61
CA VAL A 223 3.32 -0.72 -11.74
C VAL A 223 1.81 -0.60 -11.91
N ASP A 224 1.14 0.24 -11.10
CA ASP A 224 -0.32 0.33 -11.08
C ASP A 224 -0.87 0.88 -12.38
N SER A 225 -0.32 2.00 -12.87
CA SER A 225 -0.72 2.57 -14.16
C SER A 225 -0.45 1.62 -15.33
N THR A 226 0.64 0.83 -15.26
CA THR A 226 0.96 -0.19 -16.25
C THR A 226 -0.08 -1.31 -16.27
N VAL A 227 -0.44 -1.86 -15.10
CA VAL A 227 -1.43 -2.93 -14.99
C VAL A 227 -2.81 -2.44 -15.42
N ALA A 228 -3.20 -1.22 -15.02
CA ALA A 228 -4.43 -0.58 -15.46
C ALA A 228 -4.48 -0.43 -17.00
N ALA A 229 -3.38 0.02 -17.62
CA ALA A 229 -3.30 0.17 -19.07
C ALA A 229 -3.47 -1.16 -19.81
N VAL A 230 -2.75 -2.21 -19.39
CA VAL A 230 -2.82 -3.52 -20.02
C VAL A 230 -4.21 -4.16 -19.86
N LEU A 231 -4.81 -4.01 -18.68
CA LEU A 231 -6.15 -4.52 -18.39
C LEU A 231 -7.22 -3.82 -19.25
N LEU A 232 -7.16 -2.47 -19.33
CA LEU A 232 -8.02 -1.67 -20.18
C LEU A 232 -7.80 -2.00 -21.66
N ASN A 233 -6.56 -2.12 -22.12
CA ASN A 233 -6.26 -2.48 -23.50
C ASN A 233 -6.86 -3.84 -23.89
N ARG A 234 -6.82 -4.84 -23.00
CA ARG A 234 -7.50 -6.12 -23.21
C ARG A 234 -9.02 -6.01 -23.26
N ALA A 235 -9.58 -5.05 -22.50
CA ALA A 235 -11.03 -4.85 -22.47
C ALA A 235 -11.54 -4.11 -23.70
N ILE A 236 -10.92 -2.99 -24.08
CA ILE A 236 -11.46 -2.02 -25.04
C ILE A 236 -10.52 -1.70 -26.22
N GLY A 237 -9.31 -2.29 -26.28
CA GLY A 237 -8.41 -2.16 -27.43
C GLY A 237 -8.08 -0.71 -27.79
N ASP A 238 -8.26 -0.35 -29.05
CA ASP A 238 -7.93 0.96 -29.63
C ASP A 238 -8.72 2.14 -29.06
N GLN A 239 -9.77 1.91 -28.28
CA GLN A 239 -10.50 2.96 -27.57
C GLN A 239 -9.67 3.56 -26.41
N LEU A 240 -8.63 2.84 -25.96
CA LEU A 240 -7.69 3.33 -24.94
C LEU A 240 -6.60 4.18 -25.56
N HIS A 241 -6.46 5.40 -25.07
CA HIS A 241 -5.39 6.34 -25.42
C HIS A 241 -4.52 6.61 -24.20
N CYS A 242 -3.26 6.18 -24.23
CA CYS A 242 -2.32 6.40 -23.15
C CYS A 242 -1.45 7.63 -23.42
N ILE A 243 -1.22 8.44 -22.39
CA ILE A 243 -0.34 9.61 -22.44
C ILE A 243 0.76 9.41 -21.39
N PHE A 244 2.00 9.44 -21.83
CA PHE A 244 3.17 9.37 -20.95
C PHE A 244 3.95 10.66 -21.02
N VAL A 245 4.04 11.40 -19.91
CA VAL A 245 4.65 12.72 -19.83
C VAL A 245 6.07 12.63 -19.29
N ASN A 246 7.04 13.14 -20.03
CA ASN A 246 8.37 13.46 -19.53
C ASN A 246 8.31 14.82 -18.82
N ASN A 247 8.40 14.80 -17.51
CA ASN A 247 8.43 16.00 -16.68
C ASN A 247 9.86 16.54 -16.46
N GLY A 248 10.88 15.93 -17.07
CA GLY A 248 12.28 16.28 -16.87
C GLY A 248 12.87 15.82 -15.52
N LEU A 249 12.08 15.14 -14.69
CA LEU A 249 12.45 14.70 -13.34
C LEU A 249 12.47 13.16 -13.21
N LEU A 250 12.37 12.46 -14.33
CA LEU A 250 12.50 11.00 -14.41
C LEU A 250 13.96 10.57 -14.24
N ARG A 251 14.17 9.28 -13.98
CA ARG A 251 15.52 8.69 -13.97
C ARG A 251 16.19 8.81 -15.35
N LYS A 252 17.50 8.68 -15.38
CA LYS A 252 18.28 8.72 -16.63
C LYS A 252 17.77 7.71 -17.66
N GLY A 253 17.38 8.18 -18.84
CA GLY A 253 16.90 7.35 -19.95
C GLY A 253 15.53 6.67 -19.72
N GLU A 254 14.85 6.97 -18.61
CA GLU A 254 13.61 6.30 -18.26
C GLU A 254 12.49 6.57 -19.24
N PHE A 255 12.34 7.82 -19.71
CA PHE A 255 11.27 8.19 -20.65
C PHE A 255 11.31 7.32 -21.92
N GLN A 256 12.47 7.22 -22.55
CA GLN A 256 12.62 6.44 -23.79
C GLN A 256 12.45 4.94 -23.53
N SER A 257 13.05 4.44 -22.45
CA SER A 257 12.96 3.01 -22.09
C SER A 257 11.53 2.58 -21.80
N VAL A 258 10.79 3.36 -21.01
CA VAL A 258 9.40 3.06 -20.64
C VAL A 258 8.48 3.15 -21.86
N LEU A 259 8.66 4.19 -22.68
CA LEU A 259 7.86 4.37 -23.90
C LEU A 259 8.03 3.17 -24.85
N ALA A 260 9.26 2.75 -25.08
CA ALA A 260 9.55 1.58 -25.92
C ALA A 260 8.95 0.28 -25.36
N GLN A 261 9.00 0.08 -24.05
CA GLN A 261 8.38 -1.08 -23.39
C GLN A 261 6.86 -1.09 -23.59
N TYR A 262 6.20 0.04 -23.43
CA TYR A 262 4.76 0.15 -23.60
C TYR A 262 4.32 -0.06 -25.05
N GLN A 263 5.07 0.47 -26.01
CA GLN A 263 4.85 0.21 -27.43
C GLN A 263 5.01 -1.28 -27.76
N GLY A 264 6.02 -1.94 -27.15
CA GLY A 264 6.23 -3.39 -27.29
C GLY A 264 5.08 -4.25 -26.73
N MET A 265 4.26 -3.70 -25.81
CA MET A 265 3.05 -4.35 -25.30
C MET A 265 1.79 -4.06 -26.11
N GLY A 266 1.90 -3.35 -27.23
CA GLY A 266 0.79 -3.03 -28.11
C GLY A 266 -0.16 -1.95 -27.56
N LEU A 267 0.31 -1.09 -26.64
CA LEU A 267 -0.48 0.02 -26.13
C LEU A 267 -0.47 1.20 -27.12
N ASN A 268 -1.64 1.80 -27.36
CA ASN A 268 -1.76 3.07 -28.07
C ASN A 268 -1.28 4.20 -27.15
N ILE A 269 0.01 4.55 -27.26
CA ILE A 269 0.68 5.48 -26.35
C ILE A 269 1.29 6.66 -27.10
N LYS A 270 1.07 7.86 -26.56
CA LYS A 270 1.72 9.12 -26.93
C LYS A 270 2.70 9.53 -25.84
N GLY A 271 3.99 9.63 -26.18
CA GLY A 271 5.00 10.26 -25.34
C GLY A 271 4.99 11.78 -25.54
N VAL A 272 4.98 12.53 -24.46
CA VAL A 272 4.97 14.00 -24.46
C VAL A 272 6.17 14.50 -23.69
N ASP A 273 7.07 15.22 -24.33
CA ASP A 273 8.19 15.88 -23.62
C ASP A 273 7.78 17.29 -23.20
N ALA A 274 7.50 17.44 -21.91
CA ALA A 274 7.16 18.71 -21.26
C ALA A 274 8.26 19.16 -20.26
N SER A 275 9.45 18.59 -20.34
CA SER A 275 10.56 18.83 -19.39
C SER A 275 10.87 20.31 -19.22
N GLY A 276 10.83 21.11 -20.30
CA GLY A 276 11.04 22.55 -20.27
C GLY A 276 9.96 23.29 -19.46
N GLU A 277 8.69 22.89 -19.60
CA GLU A 277 7.55 23.51 -18.89
C GLU A 277 7.67 23.25 -17.38
N PHE A 278 7.98 22.01 -16.97
CA PHE A 278 8.14 21.66 -15.57
C PHE A 278 9.34 22.35 -14.92
N LEU A 279 10.51 22.31 -15.55
CA LEU A 279 11.73 22.92 -15.01
C LEU A 279 11.58 24.45 -14.92
N SER A 280 10.92 25.10 -15.88
CA SER A 280 10.62 26.53 -15.82
C SER A 280 9.67 26.88 -14.67
N ALA A 281 8.63 26.08 -14.46
CA ALA A 281 7.67 26.29 -13.38
C ALA A 281 8.28 26.06 -11.99
N LEU A 282 9.31 25.20 -11.88
CA LEU A 282 10.00 24.86 -10.63
C LEU A 282 11.16 25.81 -10.30
N ALA A 283 11.53 26.73 -11.20
CA ALA A 283 12.65 27.62 -10.99
C ALA A 283 12.49 28.45 -9.71
N GLY A 284 13.47 28.38 -8.81
CA GLY A 284 13.49 29.09 -7.53
C GLY A 284 12.59 28.54 -6.43
N ILE A 285 11.86 27.44 -6.67
CA ILE A 285 11.03 26.78 -5.65
C ILE A 285 11.91 25.84 -4.82
N THR A 286 11.95 26.07 -3.51
CA THR A 286 12.74 25.28 -2.56
C THR A 286 11.89 24.51 -1.56
N ASP A 287 10.66 24.95 -1.31
CA ASP A 287 9.74 24.30 -0.39
C ASP A 287 9.21 22.98 -0.99
N PRO A 288 9.30 21.85 -0.26
CA PRO A 288 8.90 20.52 -0.79
C PRO A 288 7.43 20.46 -1.19
N GLU A 289 6.54 21.06 -0.42
CA GLU A 289 5.11 21.03 -0.72
C GLU A 289 4.77 21.92 -1.92
N ALA A 290 5.43 23.06 -2.05
CA ALA A 290 5.30 23.90 -3.24
C ALA A 290 5.82 23.20 -4.51
N LYS A 291 6.93 22.45 -4.42
CA LYS A 291 7.40 21.58 -5.53
C LYS A 291 6.32 20.59 -5.95
N ARG A 292 5.76 19.85 -4.99
CA ARG A 292 4.71 18.83 -5.25
C ARG A 292 3.48 19.44 -5.91
N LYS A 293 2.98 20.58 -5.39
CA LYS A 293 1.81 21.27 -5.95
C LYS A 293 2.08 21.79 -7.36
N THR A 294 3.27 22.36 -7.60
CA THR A 294 3.66 22.87 -8.92
C THR A 294 3.73 21.75 -9.94
N ILE A 295 4.37 20.62 -9.59
CA ILE A 295 4.47 19.46 -10.46
C ILE A 295 3.08 18.89 -10.77
N GLY A 296 2.22 18.75 -9.76
CA GLY A 296 0.85 18.28 -9.95
C GLY A 296 0.04 19.20 -10.88
N ARG A 297 0.12 20.51 -10.68
CA ARG A 297 -0.57 21.51 -11.53
C ARG A 297 -0.11 21.43 -12.99
N VAL A 298 1.21 21.49 -13.23
CA VAL A 298 1.77 21.44 -14.59
C VAL A 298 1.44 20.10 -15.27
N PHE A 299 1.46 18.99 -14.51
CA PHE A 299 1.07 17.69 -15.05
C PHE A 299 -0.39 17.69 -15.55
N ILE A 300 -1.31 18.26 -14.77
CA ILE A 300 -2.73 18.35 -15.16
C ILE A 300 -2.87 19.23 -16.39
N GLU A 301 -2.20 20.38 -16.45
CA GLU A 301 -2.23 21.31 -17.61
C GLU A 301 -1.74 20.64 -18.91
N VAL A 302 -0.60 19.94 -18.83
CA VAL A 302 -0.03 19.20 -19.97
C VAL A 302 -0.95 18.05 -20.38
N PHE A 303 -1.42 17.27 -19.41
CA PHE A 303 -2.30 16.14 -19.66
C PHE A 303 -3.62 16.56 -20.30
N ASP A 304 -4.24 17.61 -19.78
CA ASP A 304 -5.50 18.18 -20.31
C ASP A 304 -5.34 18.66 -21.75
N LYS A 305 -4.28 19.41 -22.05
CA LYS A 305 -3.94 19.86 -23.40
C LYS A 305 -3.81 18.68 -24.38
N GLU A 306 -3.19 17.60 -23.96
CA GLU A 306 -3.00 16.42 -24.80
C GLU A 306 -4.28 15.58 -24.93
N ALA A 307 -5.07 15.45 -23.86
CA ALA A 307 -6.36 14.79 -23.89
C ALA A 307 -7.36 15.47 -24.82
N HIS A 308 -7.37 16.80 -24.87
CA HIS A 308 -8.23 17.57 -25.78
C HIS A 308 -7.91 17.40 -27.28
N GLN A 309 -6.71 16.89 -27.61
CA GLN A 309 -6.38 16.55 -29.00
C GLN A 309 -7.02 15.23 -29.46
N ILE A 310 -7.52 14.43 -28.53
CA ILE A 310 -8.21 13.17 -28.80
C ILE A 310 -9.71 13.48 -28.87
N THR A 311 -10.30 13.36 -30.05
CA THR A 311 -11.73 13.64 -30.25
C THR A 311 -12.58 12.62 -29.50
N ASP A 312 -13.69 13.08 -28.89
CA ASP A 312 -14.74 12.25 -28.28
C ASP A 312 -14.26 11.38 -27.10
N VAL A 313 -13.35 11.90 -26.28
CA VAL A 313 -12.96 11.26 -25.02
C VAL A 313 -14.05 11.47 -23.98
N THR A 314 -14.55 10.39 -23.41
CA THR A 314 -15.61 10.41 -22.39
C THR A 314 -15.09 10.00 -20.99
N TYR A 315 -14.06 9.15 -20.94
CA TYR A 315 -13.54 8.60 -19.68
C TYR A 315 -12.09 8.96 -19.44
N LEU A 316 -11.79 9.22 -18.16
CA LEU A 316 -10.42 9.23 -17.62
C LEU A 316 -10.19 7.96 -16.79
N ALA A 317 -9.20 7.19 -17.16
CA ALA A 317 -8.78 6.06 -16.36
C ALA A 317 -7.75 6.46 -15.28
N GLN A 318 -7.89 5.90 -14.11
CA GLN A 318 -6.97 6.09 -12.97
C GLN A 318 -6.49 4.75 -12.42
N GLY A 319 -5.23 4.70 -12.02
CA GLY A 319 -4.61 3.53 -11.38
C GLY A 319 -4.84 3.48 -9.87
N THR A 320 -5.95 4.01 -9.37
CA THR A 320 -6.36 3.97 -7.96
C THR A 320 -6.41 2.53 -7.48
N ILE A 321 -5.81 2.25 -6.32
CA ILE A 321 -5.83 0.95 -5.67
C ILE A 321 -6.61 0.99 -4.35
N TYR A 322 -6.92 -0.17 -3.79
CA TYR A 322 -7.82 -0.27 -2.63
C TYR A 322 -7.33 0.51 -1.39
N PRO A 323 -6.04 0.54 -1.03
CA PRO A 323 -5.56 1.41 0.06
C PRO A 323 -5.88 2.89 -0.14
N ASP A 324 -5.79 3.41 -1.38
CA ASP A 324 -6.11 4.83 -1.67
C ASP A 324 -7.59 5.12 -1.39
N VAL A 325 -8.47 4.15 -1.70
CA VAL A 325 -9.92 4.26 -1.43
C VAL A 325 -10.22 4.28 0.06
N ILE A 326 -9.61 3.37 0.82
CA ILE A 326 -9.83 3.27 2.28
C ILE A 326 -9.35 4.53 2.98
N GLU A 327 -8.16 5.04 2.62
CA GLU A 327 -7.60 6.26 3.20
C GLU A 327 -8.46 7.49 2.93
N SER A 328 -9.20 7.53 1.82
CA SER A 328 -10.12 8.63 1.48
C SER A 328 -11.42 8.63 2.30
N VAL A 329 -11.82 7.47 2.84
CA VAL A 329 -13.09 7.27 3.58
C VAL A 329 -12.85 7.13 5.10
N SER A 330 -11.62 7.32 5.58
CA SER A 330 -11.23 7.04 6.96
C SER A 330 -12.14 7.73 7.99
N VAL A 331 -12.56 6.94 8.98
CA VAL A 331 -13.27 7.41 10.17
C VAL A 331 -12.39 8.43 10.89
N LYS A 332 -12.94 9.61 11.22
CA LYS A 332 -12.27 10.62 12.04
C LYS A 332 -11.89 10.00 13.40
N GLY A 333 -10.65 9.57 13.50
CA GLY A 333 -10.03 9.10 14.74
C GLY A 333 -8.75 9.93 15.00
N PRO A 334 -8.07 9.73 16.15
CA PRO A 334 -6.83 10.45 16.48
C PRO A 334 -5.65 10.16 15.54
N SER A 335 -5.76 9.21 14.60
CA SER A 335 -4.80 9.02 13.53
C SER A 335 -5.03 10.07 12.43
N ALA A 336 -4.14 11.05 12.38
CA ALA A 336 -4.15 12.09 11.35
C ALA A 336 -4.11 11.47 9.94
N THR A 337 -4.89 12.04 9.01
CA THR A 337 -4.84 11.74 7.58
C THR A 337 -3.43 12.01 7.07
N ILE A 338 -2.64 10.97 6.83
CA ILE A 338 -1.18 11.09 6.55
C ILE A 338 -0.90 11.41 5.08
N LYS A 339 -1.88 11.30 4.17
CA LYS A 339 -1.66 11.53 2.74
C LYS A 339 -2.74 12.38 2.08
N SER A 340 -2.35 13.61 1.70
CA SER A 340 -3.11 14.52 0.84
C SER A 340 -2.80 14.32 -0.67
N HIS A 341 -2.15 13.24 -1.10
CA HIS A 341 -1.43 13.18 -2.37
C HIS A 341 -1.95 12.21 -3.42
N HIS A 342 -3.03 11.48 -3.15
CA HIS A 342 -3.68 10.70 -4.19
C HIS A 342 -4.97 11.41 -4.62
N ASN A 343 -5.11 11.68 -5.92
CA ASN A 343 -6.23 12.36 -6.57
C ASN A 343 -7.57 11.60 -6.43
N VAL A 344 -7.98 11.27 -5.22
CA VAL A 344 -9.30 10.71 -4.91
C VAL A 344 -10.34 11.81 -4.67
N GLY A 345 -10.08 13.03 -5.13
CA GLY A 345 -10.92 14.17 -4.79
C GLY A 345 -11.12 15.24 -5.83
N GLY A 346 -10.94 14.94 -7.10
CA GLY A 346 -11.43 15.89 -8.09
C GLY A 346 -10.45 16.25 -9.18
N LEU A 347 -10.80 15.82 -10.37
CA LEU A 347 -10.44 16.55 -11.59
C LEU A 347 -10.89 18.00 -11.43
N PRO A 348 -10.15 18.97 -12.00
CA PRO A 348 -10.65 20.33 -12.10
C PRO A 348 -12.06 20.33 -12.69
N ASP A 349 -12.94 21.23 -12.23
CA ASP A 349 -14.36 21.31 -12.62
C ASP A 349 -14.58 21.43 -14.14
N TYR A 350 -13.55 21.81 -14.90
CA TYR A 350 -13.58 21.89 -16.35
C TYR A 350 -13.35 20.53 -17.07
N MET A 351 -12.78 19.54 -16.41
CA MET A 351 -12.62 18.18 -16.96
C MET A 351 -13.87 17.34 -16.66
N LYS A 352 -14.86 17.41 -17.53
CA LYS A 352 -16.13 16.67 -17.39
C LYS A 352 -16.03 15.18 -17.78
N LEU A 353 -14.88 14.55 -17.59
CA LEU A 353 -14.67 13.13 -17.89
C LEU A 353 -15.24 12.25 -16.78
N LYS A 354 -15.85 11.13 -17.17
CA LYS A 354 -16.24 10.07 -16.25
C LYS A 354 -15.00 9.30 -15.80
N ILE A 355 -14.97 8.85 -14.56
CA ILE A 355 -13.81 8.11 -14.03
C ILE A 355 -14.01 6.61 -14.23
N VAL A 356 -12.93 5.92 -14.61
CA VAL A 356 -12.83 4.46 -14.63
C VAL A 356 -11.58 4.01 -13.87
N GLU A 357 -11.75 3.14 -12.87
CA GLU A 357 -10.72 2.72 -11.92
C GLU A 357 -10.63 1.20 -11.88
N PRO A 358 -9.92 0.58 -12.81
CA PRO A 358 -9.91 -0.88 -12.95
C PRO A 358 -9.28 -1.62 -11.78
N LEU A 359 -8.45 -0.96 -10.96
CA LEU A 359 -7.71 -1.57 -9.85
C LEU A 359 -8.24 -1.20 -8.48
N ARG A 360 -9.36 -0.47 -8.40
CA ARG A 360 -9.92 0.13 -7.17
C ARG A 360 -10.12 -0.86 -6.02
N THR A 361 -10.29 -2.14 -6.32
CA THR A 361 -10.52 -3.20 -5.34
C THR A 361 -9.28 -4.02 -4.99
N LEU A 362 -8.11 -3.72 -5.57
CA LEU A 362 -6.88 -4.49 -5.39
C LEU A 362 -5.93 -3.83 -4.40
N PHE A 363 -5.30 -4.66 -3.56
CA PHE A 363 -4.08 -4.28 -2.83
C PHE A 363 -2.86 -4.27 -3.76
N LYS A 364 -1.79 -3.62 -3.36
CA LYS A 364 -0.56 -3.46 -4.15
C LYS A 364 0.08 -4.78 -4.59
N ASP A 365 0.09 -5.77 -3.73
CA ASP A 365 0.60 -7.11 -4.03
C ASP A 365 -0.32 -7.87 -4.99
N GLU A 366 -1.65 -7.66 -4.90
CA GLU A 366 -2.62 -8.21 -5.84
C GLU A 366 -2.45 -7.60 -7.24
N VAL A 367 -2.19 -6.29 -7.33
CA VAL A 367 -1.89 -5.62 -8.61
C VAL A 367 -0.70 -6.29 -9.30
N ARG A 368 0.37 -6.60 -8.55
CA ARG A 368 1.53 -7.30 -9.12
C ARG A 368 1.20 -8.72 -9.59
N ARG A 369 0.39 -9.47 -8.82
CA ARG A 369 -0.08 -10.82 -9.21
C ARG A 369 -0.94 -10.78 -10.46
N VAL A 370 -1.88 -9.84 -10.53
CA VAL A 370 -2.70 -9.58 -11.73
C VAL A 370 -1.82 -9.20 -12.91
N GLY A 371 -0.84 -8.32 -12.71
CA GLY A 371 0.13 -7.95 -13.74
C GLY A 371 0.91 -9.16 -14.29
N ALA A 372 1.32 -10.08 -13.42
CA ALA A 372 1.99 -11.32 -13.84
C ALA A 372 1.07 -12.23 -14.67
N SER A 373 -0.19 -12.43 -14.25
CA SER A 373 -1.19 -13.18 -15.03
C SER A 373 -1.55 -12.48 -16.35
N LEU A 374 -1.42 -11.16 -16.43
CA LEU A 374 -1.56 -10.40 -17.68
C LEU A 374 -0.34 -10.54 -18.61
N GLY A 375 0.75 -11.18 -18.18
CA GLY A 375 1.96 -11.35 -18.96
C GLY A 375 2.86 -10.10 -19.01
N ILE A 376 2.70 -9.18 -18.06
CA ILE A 376 3.57 -8.00 -17.95
C ILE A 376 4.96 -8.47 -17.51
N PRO A 377 6.04 -7.99 -18.17
CA PRO A 377 7.40 -8.38 -17.82
C PRO A 377 7.74 -8.17 -16.35
N ALA A 378 8.43 -9.13 -15.75
CA ALA A 378 8.81 -9.09 -14.33
C ALA A 378 9.63 -7.83 -13.97
N GLU A 379 10.46 -7.34 -14.91
CA GLU A 379 11.22 -6.10 -14.75
C GLU A 379 10.34 -4.86 -14.53
N LEU A 380 9.17 -4.80 -15.15
CA LEU A 380 8.20 -3.73 -14.94
C LEU A 380 7.47 -3.88 -13.59
N LEU A 381 7.07 -5.12 -13.28
CA LEU A 381 6.36 -5.41 -12.03
C LEU A 381 7.25 -5.31 -10.79
N GLY A 382 8.56 -5.60 -10.93
CA GLY A 382 9.57 -5.55 -9.87
C GLY A 382 10.19 -4.17 -9.66
N ARG A 383 9.75 -3.13 -10.37
CA ARG A 383 10.28 -1.78 -10.18
C ARG A 383 10.10 -1.31 -8.74
N HIS A 384 11.17 -0.69 -8.22
CA HIS A 384 11.08 0.02 -6.94
C HIS A 384 10.04 1.13 -7.04
N PRO A 385 9.32 1.45 -5.95
CA PRO A 385 8.50 2.64 -5.90
C PRO A 385 9.32 3.87 -6.28
N PHE A 386 8.74 4.72 -7.14
CA PHE A 386 9.32 5.99 -7.52
C PHE A 386 8.27 7.08 -7.29
N PRO A 387 8.59 8.15 -6.57
CA PRO A 387 7.59 9.15 -6.19
C PRO A 387 7.09 9.91 -7.41
N GLY A 388 5.81 10.32 -7.38
CA GLY A 388 5.19 11.10 -8.46
C GLY A 388 5.95 12.39 -8.83
N PRO A 389 6.49 13.16 -7.86
CA PRO A 389 7.34 14.32 -8.16
C PRO A 389 8.71 13.97 -8.76
N GLY A 390 9.04 12.70 -8.91
CA GLY A 390 10.31 12.25 -9.47
C GLY A 390 11.52 12.67 -8.65
N LEU A 391 12.60 13.03 -9.34
CA LEU A 391 13.84 13.49 -8.70
C LEU A 391 13.72 14.85 -7.99
N ALA A 392 12.62 15.59 -8.18
CA ALA A 392 12.44 16.90 -7.55
C ALA A 392 12.54 16.85 -6.02
N ILE A 393 11.99 15.80 -5.38
CA ILE A 393 12.02 15.63 -3.92
C ILE A 393 13.29 14.90 -3.44
N ARG A 394 14.23 14.68 -4.34
CA ARG A 394 15.56 14.13 -4.07
C ARG A 394 16.65 15.18 -4.37
N ILE A 395 16.27 16.39 -4.80
CA ILE A 395 17.13 17.56 -4.90
C ILE A 395 16.70 18.55 -3.83
N LEU A 396 17.44 18.57 -2.71
CA LEU A 396 17.13 19.48 -1.63
C LEU A 396 17.44 20.93 -2.05
N GLY A 397 16.47 21.81 -1.83
CA GLY A 397 16.56 23.20 -2.28
C GLY A 397 16.00 23.42 -3.69
N ASP A 398 16.51 24.41 -4.42
CA ASP A 398 16.06 24.76 -5.77
C ASP A 398 16.46 23.71 -6.83
N ILE A 399 15.64 23.59 -7.86
CA ILE A 399 15.82 22.64 -8.95
C ILE A 399 16.39 23.36 -10.17
N THR A 400 17.50 22.85 -10.70
CA THR A 400 18.08 23.32 -11.96
C THR A 400 18.37 22.15 -12.89
N PRO A 401 18.44 22.37 -14.22
CA PRO A 401 18.78 21.31 -15.17
C PRO A 401 20.10 20.60 -14.84
N GLU A 402 21.12 21.33 -14.38
CA GLU A 402 22.42 20.75 -14.02
C GLU A 402 22.30 19.84 -12.78
N LYS A 403 21.53 20.24 -11.77
CA LYS A 403 21.30 19.43 -10.57
C LYS A 403 20.55 18.15 -10.90
N VAL A 404 19.53 18.24 -11.77
CA VAL A 404 18.81 17.06 -12.26
C VAL A 404 19.73 16.14 -13.00
N ALA A 405 20.53 16.62 -13.97
CA ALA A 405 21.48 15.81 -14.71
C ALA A 405 22.53 15.15 -13.79
N THR A 406 23.06 15.90 -12.83
CA THR A 406 24.00 15.35 -11.83
C THR A 406 23.36 14.21 -11.04
N LEU A 407 22.13 14.41 -10.52
CA LEU A 407 21.45 13.39 -9.74
C LEU A 407 21.05 12.18 -10.57
N GLN A 408 20.67 12.36 -11.84
CA GLN A 408 20.39 11.27 -12.77
C GLN A 408 21.62 10.36 -12.99
N GLU A 409 22.82 10.93 -13.11
CA GLU A 409 24.05 10.15 -13.24
C GLU A 409 24.35 9.36 -11.96
N VAL A 410 24.26 10.02 -10.79
CA VAL A 410 24.50 9.36 -9.48
C VAL A 410 23.50 8.23 -9.25
N ASP A 411 22.22 8.50 -9.46
CA ASP A 411 21.15 7.51 -9.27
C ASP A 411 21.29 6.33 -10.22
N ALA A 412 21.67 6.57 -11.48
CA ALA A 412 21.91 5.52 -12.46
C ALA A 412 23.07 4.60 -12.06
N ILE A 413 24.18 5.15 -11.56
CA ILE A 413 25.31 4.36 -11.06
C ILE A 413 24.86 3.48 -9.89
N PHE A 414 24.15 4.06 -8.91
CA PHE A 414 23.71 3.33 -7.73
C PHE A 414 22.73 2.20 -8.09
N ILE A 415 21.70 2.50 -8.87
CA ILE A 415 20.66 1.53 -9.25
C ILE A 415 21.24 0.40 -10.12
N ASN A 416 22.09 0.72 -11.08
CA ASN A 416 22.73 -0.29 -11.92
C ASN A 416 23.67 -1.17 -11.09
N SER A 417 24.45 -0.58 -10.18
CA SER A 417 25.29 -1.35 -9.27
C SER A 417 24.49 -2.31 -8.38
N LEU A 418 23.29 -1.91 -7.89
CA LEU A 418 22.40 -2.83 -7.16
C LEU A 418 21.98 -4.01 -8.03
N LYS A 419 21.62 -3.76 -9.30
CA LYS A 419 21.23 -4.81 -10.25
C LYS A 419 22.39 -5.76 -10.56
N ASP A 420 23.56 -5.22 -10.90
CA ASP A 420 24.74 -5.97 -11.29
C ASP A 420 25.28 -6.87 -10.15
N ASN A 421 25.01 -6.51 -8.90
CA ASN A 421 25.40 -7.30 -7.73
C ASN A 421 24.25 -8.14 -7.14
N GLY A 422 23.10 -8.24 -7.81
CA GLY A 422 21.95 -9.05 -7.34
C GLY A 422 21.35 -8.55 -6.02
N LEU A 423 21.47 -7.25 -5.74
CA LEU A 423 20.94 -6.60 -4.54
C LEU A 423 19.62 -5.85 -4.78
N TYR A 424 19.28 -5.59 -6.05
CA TYR A 424 18.09 -4.79 -6.40
C TYR A 424 16.80 -5.36 -5.83
N ASP A 425 16.55 -6.66 -6.01
CA ASP A 425 15.33 -7.32 -5.54
C ASP A 425 15.26 -7.53 -4.01
N LYS A 426 16.39 -7.30 -3.31
CA LYS A 426 16.45 -7.35 -1.84
C LYS A 426 16.13 -6.00 -1.18
N VAL A 427 16.00 -4.97 -1.98
CA VAL A 427 15.70 -3.60 -1.54
C VAL A 427 14.30 -3.23 -1.99
N TRP A 428 13.48 -2.70 -1.08
CA TRP A 428 12.13 -2.25 -1.42
C TRP A 428 12.15 -0.97 -2.24
N GLN A 429 13.02 0.00 -1.85
CA GLN A 429 13.24 1.25 -2.57
C GLN A 429 14.67 1.73 -2.38
N ALA A 430 15.29 2.18 -3.48
CA ALA A 430 16.60 2.80 -3.46
C ALA A 430 16.63 4.06 -4.32
N GLY A 431 17.52 4.98 -3.98
CA GLY A 431 17.76 6.19 -4.75
C GLY A 431 18.90 7.03 -4.19
N ALA A 432 19.29 8.01 -4.96
CA ALA A 432 20.25 9.02 -4.58
C ALA A 432 19.58 10.35 -4.29
N ILE A 433 20.15 11.13 -3.39
CA ILE A 433 19.67 12.46 -2.96
C ILE A 433 20.79 13.45 -3.15
N LEU A 434 20.53 14.59 -3.80
CA LEU A 434 21.48 15.70 -3.93
C LEU A 434 21.30 16.66 -2.76
N LEU A 435 22.36 16.78 -1.96
CA LEU A 435 22.35 17.64 -0.79
C LEU A 435 22.71 19.11 -1.15
N PRO A 436 22.12 20.11 -0.47
CA PRO A 436 22.35 21.52 -0.76
C PRO A 436 23.67 22.06 -0.15
N ILE A 437 24.67 21.22 -0.05
CA ILE A 437 25.97 21.54 0.56
C ILE A 437 27.11 21.20 -0.41
N ASN A 438 28.16 22.03 -0.35
CA ASN A 438 29.44 21.71 -0.96
C ASN A 438 30.43 21.26 0.11
N SER A 439 31.21 20.27 -0.23
CA SER A 439 32.22 19.65 0.64
C SER A 439 33.63 19.94 0.09
N VAL A 440 34.56 20.15 1.01
CA VAL A 440 35.98 20.21 0.63
C VAL A 440 36.45 18.81 0.21
N GLY A 441 37.10 18.73 -0.93
CA GLY A 441 37.77 17.55 -1.41
C GLY A 441 39.21 17.86 -1.87
N VAL A 442 39.99 16.83 -2.09
CA VAL A 442 41.30 16.92 -2.72
C VAL A 442 41.29 15.97 -3.92
N MET A 443 41.43 16.51 -5.12
CA MET A 443 41.54 15.72 -6.36
C MET A 443 42.85 16.08 -7.05
N GLY A 444 43.73 15.12 -7.14
CA GLY A 444 45.13 15.38 -7.47
C GLY A 444 45.77 16.25 -6.38
N ASP A 445 46.45 17.32 -6.74
CA ASP A 445 47.10 18.25 -5.82
C ASP A 445 46.27 19.52 -5.53
N GLU A 446 45.00 19.56 -5.98
CA GLU A 446 44.15 20.74 -5.86
C GLU A 446 42.99 20.50 -4.88
N ARG A 447 42.61 21.57 -4.14
CA ARG A 447 41.39 21.58 -3.35
C ARG A 447 40.18 21.77 -4.25
N THR A 448 39.19 20.94 -4.06
CA THR A 448 37.88 21.05 -4.74
C THR A 448 36.77 21.41 -3.75
N TYR A 449 35.75 22.13 -4.26
CA TYR A 449 34.53 22.46 -3.54
C TYR A 449 33.36 21.95 -4.38
N GLU A 450 32.90 20.75 -4.09
CA GLU A 450 31.90 20.08 -4.89
C GLU A 450 30.77 19.50 -4.03
N LYS A 451 29.71 19.03 -4.69
CA LYS A 451 28.48 18.61 -4.06
C LYS A 451 28.67 17.30 -3.27
N CYS A 452 27.84 17.17 -2.25
CA CYS A 452 27.64 15.94 -1.48
C CYS A 452 26.35 15.26 -1.94
N VAL A 453 26.37 13.94 -2.10
CA VAL A 453 25.19 13.12 -2.38
C VAL A 453 24.97 12.09 -1.29
N ALA A 454 23.71 11.81 -0.96
CA ALA A 454 23.34 10.71 -0.08
C ALA A 454 22.78 9.56 -0.89
N LEU A 455 23.15 8.34 -0.53
CA LEU A 455 22.52 7.12 -1.02
C LEU A 455 21.56 6.62 0.05
N ARG A 456 20.39 6.17 -0.35
CA ARG A 456 19.40 5.59 0.53
C ARG A 456 18.85 4.30 -0.08
N ALA A 457 18.84 3.24 0.71
CA ALA A 457 18.16 1.99 0.39
C ALA A 457 17.39 1.53 1.62
N VAL A 458 16.12 1.18 1.44
CA VAL A 458 15.24 0.76 2.53
C VAL A 458 14.57 -0.56 2.20
N GLU A 459 14.30 -1.33 3.24
CA GLU A 459 13.39 -2.46 3.23
C GLU A 459 12.08 -2.07 3.92
N SER A 460 10.96 -2.52 3.37
CA SER A 460 9.62 -2.26 3.90
C SER A 460 8.65 -3.30 3.35
N THR A 461 7.57 -3.54 4.07
CA THR A 461 6.47 -4.39 3.58
C THR A 461 5.34 -3.55 2.97
N ASP A 462 5.08 -2.38 3.52
CA ASP A 462 3.89 -1.58 3.21
C ASP A 462 4.17 -0.07 3.02
N GLY A 463 5.42 0.36 3.23
CA GLY A 463 5.84 1.77 3.20
C GLY A 463 5.42 2.58 4.43
N MET A 464 4.69 2.02 5.39
CA MET A 464 4.33 2.70 6.65
C MET A 464 5.51 2.70 7.62
N THR A 465 6.18 1.57 7.75
CA THR A 465 7.45 1.43 8.45
C THR A 465 8.53 0.99 7.48
N ALA A 466 9.75 1.44 7.68
CA ALA A 466 10.89 1.05 6.86
C ALA A 466 12.17 1.05 7.69
N ASP A 467 13.03 0.12 7.37
CA ASP A 467 14.39 0.10 7.92
C ASP A 467 15.41 0.28 6.80
N TRP A 468 16.59 0.80 7.13
CA TRP A 468 17.65 0.95 6.17
C TRP A 468 18.29 -0.41 5.85
N VAL A 469 18.68 -0.63 4.59
CA VAL A 469 19.28 -1.88 4.16
C VAL A 469 20.76 -1.91 4.51
N HIS A 470 21.22 -2.97 5.16
CA HIS A 470 22.64 -3.23 5.42
C HIS A 470 23.36 -3.69 4.15
N LEU A 471 23.66 -2.74 3.25
CA LEU A 471 24.45 -3.04 2.05
C LEU A 471 25.89 -3.39 2.44
N PRO A 472 26.55 -4.34 1.74
CA PRO A 472 27.95 -4.69 1.99
C PRO A 472 28.88 -3.48 1.90
N TYR A 473 29.84 -3.36 2.81
CA TYR A 473 30.78 -2.23 2.82
C TYR A 473 31.59 -2.12 1.52
N GLU A 474 32.03 -3.25 0.96
CA GLU A 474 32.74 -3.29 -0.31
C GLU A 474 31.88 -2.78 -1.48
N PHE A 475 30.57 -3.07 -1.45
CA PHE A 475 29.62 -2.52 -2.41
C PHE A 475 29.52 -1.00 -2.29
N LEU A 476 29.32 -0.48 -1.06
CA LEU A 476 29.24 0.95 -0.82
C LEU A 476 30.53 1.68 -1.22
N GLN A 477 31.69 1.10 -0.92
CA GLN A 477 32.99 1.63 -1.32
C GLN A 477 33.12 1.71 -2.84
N LYS A 478 32.78 0.63 -3.54
CA LYS A 478 32.82 0.58 -5.01
C LYS A 478 31.92 1.63 -5.65
N VAL A 479 30.66 1.72 -5.19
CA VAL A 479 29.70 2.69 -5.70
C VAL A 479 30.13 4.13 -5.42
N SER A 480 30.62 4.42 -4.21
CA SER A 480 31.16 5.73 -3.85
C SER A 480 32.31 6.14 -4.78
N ASN A 481 33.27 5.25 -4.98
CA ASN A 481 34.40 5.51 -5.88
C ASN A 481 33.93 5.73 -7.32
N GLU A 482 32.99 4.94 -7.80
CA GLU A 482 32.43 5.08 -9.14
C GLU A 482 31.75 6.41 -9.36
N ILE A 483 30.91 6.84 -8.39
CA ILE A 483 30.23 8.13 -8.43
C ILE A 483 31.23 9.27 -8.47
N ILE A 484 32.20 9.32 -7.55
CA ILE A 484 33.21 10.39 -7.47
C ILE A 484 34.05 10.47 -8.74
N ASN A 485 34.40 9.33 -9.33
CA ASN A 485 35.23 9.30 -10.53
C ASN A 485 34.47 9.65 -11.82
N LYS A 486 33.18 9.32 -11.91
CA LYS A 486 32.43 9.47 -13.16
C LYS A 486 31.50 10.70 -13.17
N VAL A 487 31.06 11.19 -12.01
CA VAL A 487 30.12 12.31 -11.93
C VAL A 487 30.85 13.58 -11.54
N LYS A 488 31.07 14.46 -12.51
CA LYS A 488 31.72 15.77 -12.27
C LYS A 488 30.90 16.60 -11.31
N GLY A 489 31.56 17.27 -10.38
CA GLY A 489 30.93 18.16 -9.40
C GLY A 489 30.40 17.44 -8.15
N VAL A 490 30.77 16.17 -7.95
CA VAL A 490 30.46 15.38 -6.73
C VAL A 490 31.78 14.84 -6.17
N ASN A 491 32.11 15.21 -4.93
CA ASN A 491 33.32 14.74 -4.25
C ASN A 491 33.05 13.99 -2.94
N ARG A 492 31.78 13.83 -2.56
CA ARG A 492 31.42 13.13 -1.32
C ARG A 492 30.14 12.34 -1.47
N VAL A 493 30.18 11.09 -0.99
CA VAL A 493 29.03 10.18 -0.92
C VAL A 493 28.83 9.79 0.54
N VAL A 494 27.59 9.87 1.03
CA VAL A 494 27.15 9.39 2.35
C VAL A 494 26.06 8.36 2.19
N TYR A 495 25.86 7.50 3.19
CA TYR A 495 24.77 6.52 3.21
C TYR A 495 23.83 6.83 4.38
N ASP A 496 22.52 6.95 4.10
CA ASP A 496 21.51 7.23 5.11
C ASP A 496 21.08 5.95 5.82
N ILE A 497 21.33 5.90 7.13
CA ILE A 497 21.05 4.78 8.02
C ILE A 497 19.84 5.04 8.96
N SER A 498 18.92 5.89 8.55
CA SER A 498 17.75 6.26 9.36
C SER A 498 16.57 5.36 9.07
N SER A 499 15.90 4.85 10.12
CA SER A 499 14.67 4.07 10.02
C SER A 499 13.44 4.96 10.01
N LYS A 500 12.32 4.47 9.46
CA LYS A 500 11.00 5.13 9.52
C LYS A 500 10.08 4.35 10.46
N PRO A 501 9.54 4.93 11.53
CA PRO A 501 9.88 6.26 12.07
C PRO A 501 11.27 6.30 12.72
N PRO A 502 11.89 7.47 13.08
CA PRO A 502 11.32 8.82 12.96
C PRO A 502 11.52 9.48 11.59
N ALA A 503 12.47 8.99 10.76
CA ALA A 503 12.66 9.53 9.42
C ALA A 503 11.51 9.15 8.47
N THR A 504 11.51 9.73 7.27
CA THR A 504 10.67 9.31 6.15
C THR A 504 11.48 8.48 5.15
N ILE A 505 10.83 7.86 4.17
CA ILE A 505 11.54 7.11 3.12
C ILE A 505 12.21 8.09 2.17
N GLU A 506 11.48 9.07 1.65
CA GLU A 506 12.02 10.19 0.89
C GLU A 506 12.45 11.32 1.83
N TRP A 507 13.37 12.18 1.40
CA TRP A 507 13.91 13.26 2.22
C TRP A 507 13.07 14.55 2.17
N GLU A 508 12.30 14.75 1.08
CA GLU A 508 11.32 15.84 0.92
C GLU A 508 9.92 15.33 0.61
#